data_c6b709c0a985686e569e3100c4e4a424
#
_entry.id   c6b709c0a985686e569e3100c4e4a424
#
_cell.length_a   1.000
_cell.length_b   1.000
_cell.length_c   1.000
_cell.angle_alpha   90.00
_cell.angle_beta   90.00
_cell.angle_gamma   90.00
#
_symmetry.space_group_name_H-M   'P 1'
#
loop_
_entity.id
_entity.type
_entity.pdbx_description
1 polymer ?
#
loop_
_entity_poly.entity_id
_entity_poly.type
_entity_poly.pdbx_seq_one_letter_code
_entity_poly.pdbx_strand_id
1 'polypeptide(L)'
;MQDRELTEMHDVEVGHWWYAGKRVLFRRLLGERLRQPGMRILDVGGGTGAVAVDLACAAPQAWICTADRSGTAAAFARDRGVRHVVVADAGAIPFDAECLDLVVAFDIVEHLDDDAAMLRDVARVLRPGGAVAIHVPAWPSLWSRHDEILEHRRRYTRRGLIEVLDQAGFQLEYLGWASASIFLPAMLLRRVRRLLGAESEQQDEFSLPGPLNRLMLAVYRVESEIAARIGLPFGMSLAAIATPRRHGRSNTNIEPTRATGS
;
A
#
# COMPACT_ATOMS: atom_id res chain seq x y z
N MET A 1 -4.36 0.39 -15.67
CA MET A 1 -3.98 1.81 -15.89
C MET A 1 -3.34 1.94 -17.26
N GLN A 2 -3.78 2.92 -18.07
CA GLN A 2 -3.30 3.16 -19.44
C GLN A 2 -1.97 3.91 -19.43
N ASP A 3 -1.16 3.80 -20.49
CA ASP A 3 0.17 4.47 -20.59
C ASP A 3 0.10 5.99 -20.43
N ARG A 4 -1.00 6.61 -20.86
CA ARG A 4 -1.22 8.05 -20.70
C ARG A 4 -1.35 8.43 -19.21
N GLU A 5 -2.10 7.68 -18.44
CA GLU A 5 -2.28 7.91 -16.99
C GLU A 5 -0.98 7.72 -16.23
N LEU A 6 -0.16 6.73 -16.63
CA LEU A 6 1.18 6.53 -16.09
C LEU A 6 2.10 7.73 -16.34
N THR A 7 2.02 8.35 -17.53
CA THR A 7 2.82 9.52 -17.85
C THR A 7 2.38 10.72 -17.01
N GLU A 8 1.07 10.99 -16.94
CA GLU A 8 0.52 12.08 -16.12
C GLU A 8 0.88 11.88 -14.63
N MET A 9 0.77 10.66 -14.12
CA MET A 9 1.16 10.33 -12.74
C MET A 9 2.67 10.54 -12.53
N HIS A 10 3.51 10.09 -13.48
CA HIS A 10 4.97 10.24 -13.41
C HIS A 10 5.38 11.68 -13.20
N ASP A 11 4.76 12.62 -13.90
CA ASP A 11 5.12 14.05 -13.87
C ASP A 11 4.75 14.71 -12.52
N VAL A 12 3.68 14.25 -11.86
CA VAL A 12 3.14 14.96 -10.69
C VAL A 12 3.42 14.25 -9.36
N GLU A 13 3.56 12.92 -9.32
CA GLU A 13 3.49 12.15 -8.08
C GLU A 13 4.61 12.44 -7.07
N VAL A 14 5.79 12.90 -7.52
CA VAL A 14 6.89 13.20 -6.60
C VAL A 14 6.53 14.36 -5.68
N GLY A 15 5.99 15.42 -6.24
CA GLY A 15 5.69 16.67 -5.54
C GLY A 15 4.22 16.85 -5.14
N HIS A 16 3.32 16.04 -5.69
CA HIS A 16 1.90 16.16 -5.41
C HIS A 16 1.59 15.75 -3.97
N TRP A 17 0.88 16.62 -3.25
CA TRP A 17 0.58 16.48 -1.82
C TRP A 17 -0.02 15.12 -1.44
N TRP A 18 -0.88 14.55 -2.28
CA TRP A 18 -1.53 13.25 -2.04
C TRP A 18 -0.54 12.10 -2.03
N TYR A 19 0.25 11.96 -3.12
CA TYR A 19 1.23 10.88 -3.25
C TYR A 19 2.38 11.03 -2.24
N ALA A 20 2.89 12.26 -2.09
CA ALA A 20 3.94 12.56 -1.12
C ALA A 20 3.46 12.36 0.33
N GLY A 21 2.22 12.74 0.63
CA GLY A 21 1.62 12.56 1.95
C GLY A 21 1.54 11.10 2.36
N LYS A 22 1.08 10.23 1.48
CA LYS A 22 1.04 8.78 1.69
C LYS A 22 2.42 8.21 2.04
N ARG A 23 3.45 8.59 1.29
CA ARG A 23 4.84 8.18 1.57
C ARG A 23 5.32 8.67 2.95
N VAL A 24 4.96 9.90 3.34
CA VAL A 24 5.26 10.43 4.69
C VAL A 24 4.62 9.58 5.78
N LEU A 25 3.35 9.21 5.63
CA LEU A 25 2.65 8.36 6.60
C LEU A 25 3.38 7.03 6.79
N PHE A 26 3.68 6.33 5.70
CA PHE A 26 4.31 5.01 5.79
C PHE A 26 5.74 5.06 6.30
N ARG A 27 6.52 6.10 6.00
CA ARG A 27 7.82 6.31 6.65
C ARG A 27 7.69 6.46 8.18
N ARG A 28 6.62 7.05 8.67
CA ARG A 28 6.36 7.14 10.12
C ARG A 28 5.99 5.78 10.72
N LEU A 29 5.06 5.08 10.08
CA LEU A 29 4.58 3.78 10.55
C LEU A 29 5.67 2.70 10.51
N LEU A 30 6.54 2.74 9.51
CA LEU A 30 7.62 1.76 9.30
C LEU A 30 8.95 2.17 9.94
N GLY A 31 9.04 3.33 10.58
CA GLY A 31 10.28 4.01 10.97
C GLY A 31 11.37 3.12 11.55
N GLU A 32 11.07 2.31 12.57
CA GLU A 32 12.05 1.41 13.20
C GLU A 32 12.46 0.27 12.24
N ARG A 33 11.53 -0.27 11.44
CA ARG A 33 11.84 -1.32 10.47
C ARG A 33 12.80 -0.81 9.41
N LEU A 34 12.57 0.39 8.86
CA LEU A 34 13.40 0.97 7.81
C LEU A 34 14.84 1.29 8.26
N ARG A 35 15.11 1.33 9.56
CA ARG A 35 16.46 1.53 10.11
C ARG A 35 17.31 0.27 10.15
N GLN A 36 16.71 -0.90 9.93
CA GLN A 36 17.45 -2.16 9.96
C GLN A 36 18.38 -2.23 8.74
N PRO A 37 19.65 -2.54 8.90
CA PRO A 37 20.58 -2.62 7.77
C PRO A 37 20.31 -3.86 6.92
N GLY A 38 20.55 -3.73 5.61
CA GLY A 38 20.47 -4.86 4.69
C GLY A 38 19.07 -5.40 4.42
N MET A 39 18.01 -4.63 4.72
CA MET A 39 16.64 -5.02 4.40
C MET A 39 16.46 -5.29 2.91
N ARG A 40 15.61 -6.26 2.60
CA ARG A 40 15.15 -6.55 1.25
C ARG A 40 13.68 -6.16 1.13
N ILE A 41 13.41 -5.15 0.31
CA ILE A 41 12.10 -4.51 0.19
C ILE A 41 11.58 -4.68 -1.23
N LEU A 42 10.33 -5.12 -1.37
CA LEU A 42 9.60 -5.14 -2.64
C LEU A 42 8.48 -4.11 -2.60
N ASP A 43 8.45 -3.25 -3.62
CA ASP A 43 7.34 -2.36 -3.93
C ASP A 43 6.52 -3.03 -5.05
N VAL A 44 5.43 -3.68 -4.69
CA VAL A 44 4.57 -4.43 -5.63
C VAL A 44 3.45 -3.54 -6.16
N GLY A 45 3.27 -3.50 -7.48
CA GLY A 45 2.43 -2.50 -8.16
C GLY A 45 3.01 -1.09 -8.04
N GLY A 46 4.36 -0.99 -8.00
CA GLY A 46 5.06 0.25 -7.68
C GLY A 46 5.02 1.32 -8.77
N GLY A 47 4.37 1.06 -9.89
CA GLY A 47 4.13 2.03 -10.96
C GLY A 47 5.41 2.69 -11.43
N THR A 48 5.45 4.00 -11.40
CA THR A 48 6.60 4.80 -11.88
C THR A 48 7.78 4.88 -10.89
N GLY A 49 7.74 4.15 -9.77
CA GLY A 49 8.86 3.97 -8.86
C GLY A 49 9.06 5.05 -7.79
N ALA A 50 8.12 6.00 -7.61
CA ALA A 50 8.27 7.06 -6.62
C ALA A 50 8.32 6.54 -5.18
N VAL A 51 7.61 5.46 -4.87
CA VAL A 51 7.64 4.81 -3.55
C VAL A 51 9.01 4.16 -3.31
N ALA A 52 9.54 3.45 -4.30
CA ALA A 52 10.86 2.81 -4.20
C ALA A 52 11.98 3.83 -3.99
N VAL A 53 11.94 4.98 -4.69
CA VAL A 53 12.91 6.06 -4.48
C VAL A 53 12.80 6.66 -3.09
N ASP A 54 11.58 6.88 -2.58
CA ASP A 54 11.37 7.39 -1.23
C ASP A 54 11.87 6.40 -0.17
N LEU A 55 11.65 5.11 -0.36
CA LEU A 55 12.17 4.06 0.50
C LEU A 55 13.70 4.00 0.46
N ALA A 56 14.33 4.19 -0.70
CA ALA A 56 15.80 4.23 -0.82
C ALA A 56 16.41 5.41 -0.04
N CYS A 57 15.71 6.55 0.00
CA CYS A 57 16.11 7.67 0.85
C CYS A 57 15.96 7.37 2.36
N ALA A 58 14.90 6.65 2.72
CA ALA A 58 14.61 6.31 4.12
C ALA A 58 15.45 5.13 4.66
N ALA A 59 15.85 4.21 3.79
CA ALA A 59 16.62 3.01 4.08
C ALA A 59 17.78 2.84 3.09
N PRO A 60 18.83 3.67 3.15
CA PRO A 60 19.89 3.75 2.13
C PRO A 60 20.74 2.46 2.01
N GLN A 61 20.69 1.58 3.01
CA GLN A 61 21.38 0.28 2.98
C GLN A 61 20.47 -0.88 2.57
N ALA A 62 19.21 -0.60 2.24
CA ALA A 62 18.26 -1.63 1.81
C ALA A 62 18.47 -1.99 0.33
N TRP A 63 18.23 -3.26 0.01
CA TRP A 63 17.99 -3.68 -1.35
C TRP A 63 16.50 -3.45 -1.65
N ILE A 64 16.20 -2.65 -2.67
CA ILE A 64 14.82 -2.28 -3.01
C ILE A 64 14.56 -2.64 -4.45
N CYS A 65 13.48 -3.39 -4.68
CA CYS A 65 12.97 -3.73 -5.99
C CYS A 65 11.55 -3.21 -6.16
N THR A 66 11.26 -2.68 -7.34
CA THR A 66 9.90 -2.35 -7.79
C THR A 66 9.44 -3.41 -8.80
N ALA A 67 8.23 -3.92 -8.60
CA ALA A 67 7.56 -4.81 -9.54
C ALA A 67 6.25 -4.18 -10.02
N ASP A 68 6.06 -4.13 -11.33
CA ASP A 68 4.82 -3.69 -11.96
C ASP A 68 4.55 -4.50 -13.23
N ARG A 69 3.27 -4.70 -13.58
CA ARG A 69 2.92 -5.43 -14.81
C ARG A 69 3.17 -4.62 -16.09
N SER A 70 3.25 -3.30 -15.99
CA SER A 70 3.47 -2.40 -17.12
C SER A 70 4.95 -2.21 -17.43
N GLY A 71 5.32 -2.48 -18.68
CA GLY A 71 6.66 -2.16 -19.18
C GLY A 71 6.96 -0.66 -19.19
N THR A 72 5.94 0.18 -19.44
CA THR A 72 6.02 1.65 -19.40
C THR A 72 6.29 2.13 -17.97
N ALA A 73 5.58 1.60 -16.97
CA ALA A 73 5.85 1.88 -15.57
C ALA A 73 7.28 1.49 -15.17
N ALA A 74 7.72 0.30 -15.59
CA ALA A 74 9.09 -0.16 -15.35
C ALA A 74 10.15 0.74 -15.99
N ALA A 75 9.89 1.32 -17.17
CA ALA A 75 10.78 2.30 -17.81
C ALA A 75 10.88 3.57 -16.95
N PHE A 76 9.75 4.17 -16.56
CA PHE A 76 9.72 5.32 -15.67
C PHE A 76 10.43 5.07 -14.34
N ALA A 77 10.24 3.90 -13.73
CA ALA A 77 10.95 3.55 -12.49
C ALA A 77 12.48 3.53 -12.68
N ARG A 78 12.98 3.02 -13.82
CA ARG A 78 14.41 3.06 -14.16
C ARG A 78 14.91 4.47 -14.38
N ASP A 79 14.16 5.31 -15.09
CA ASP A 79 14.50 6.71 -15.34
C ASP A 79 14.57 7.52 -14.04
N ARG A 80 13.79 7.15 -13.03
CA ARG A 80 13.89 7.71 -11.66
C ARG A 80 15.09 7.20 -10.87
N GLY A 81 15.84 6.25 -11.38
CA GLY A 81 17.02 5.69 -10.73
C GLY A 81 16.74 4.49 -9.82
N VAL A 82 15.57 3.86 -9.91
CA VAL A 82 15.32 2.58 -9.22
C VAL A 82 16.23 1.51 -9.81
N ARG A 83 17.08 0.91 -8.99
CA ARG A 83 18.15 -0.02 -9.46
C ARG A 83 17.60 -1.39 -9.87
N HIS A 84 16.59 -1.86 -9.17
CA HIS A 84 16.02 -3.19 -9.41
C HIS A 84 14.56 -3.02 -9.79
N VAL A 85 14.24 -3.33 -11.03
CA VAL A 85 12.88 -3.22 -11.59
C VAL A 85 12.55 -4.50 -12.34
N VAL A 86 11.42 -5.09 -11.98
CA VAL A 86 10.91 -6.34 -12.57
C VAL A 86 9.53 -6.05 -13.18
N VAL A 87 9.31 -6.57 -14.38
CA VAL A 87 7.97 -6.59 -14.98
C VAL A 87 7.31 -7.90 -14.54
N ALA A 88 6.29 -7.80 -13.68
CA ALA A 88 5.60 -8.95 -13.12
C ALA A 88 4.16 -8.61 -12.72
N ASP A 89 3.30 -9.63 -12.73
CA ASP A 89 1.95 -9.53 -12.18
C ASP A 89 1.98 -9.59 -10.65
N ALA A 90 1.21 -8.72 -10.00
CA ALA A 90 1.10 -8.70 -8.54
C ALA A 90 0.47 -9.98 -7.96
N GLY A 91 -0.29 -10.72 -8.77
CA GLY A 91 -0.85 -12.04 -8.40
C GLY A 91 0.14 -13.20 -8.53
N ALA A 92 1.37 -12.95 -9.05
CA ALA A 92 2.40 -13.98 -9.24
C ALA A 92 3.79 -13.36 -9.00
N ILE A 93 4.14 -13.13 -7.74
CA ILE A 93 5.37 -12.45 -7.33
C ILE A 93 6.60 -13.33 -7.63
N PRO A 94 7.54 -12.89 -8.51
CA PRO A 94 8.63 -13.72 -9.03
C PRO A 94 9.83 -13.76 -8.07
N PHE A 95 9.58 -14.04 -6.81
CA PHE A 95 10.60 -14.17 -5.76
C PHE A 95 10.44 -15.50 -5.04
N ASP A 96 11.55 -16.03 -4.53
CA ASP A 96 11.56 -17.23 -3.71
C ASP A 96 10.81 -16.98 -2.37
N ALA A 97 10.39 -18.08 -1.76
CA ALA A 97 9.79 -18.02 -0.43
C ALA A 97 10.81 -17.46 0.59
N GLU A 98 10.29 -16.74 1.59
CA GLU A 98 11.06 -16.26 2.74
C GLU A 98 12.34 -15.48 2.37
N CYS A 99 12.28 -14.63 1.32
CA CYS A 99 13.45 -13.88 0.85
C CYS A 99 13.36 -12.37 1.06
N LEU A 100 12.20 -11.83 1.48
CA LEU A 100 11.96 -10.39 1.68
C LEU A 100 11.65 -10.05 3.14
N ASP A 101 12.07 -8.87 3.57
CA ASP A 101 11.82 -8.35 4.91
C ASP A 101 10.60 -7.44 4.96
N LEU A 102 10.30 -6.77 3.84
CA LEU A 102 9.14 -5.89 3.70
C LEU A 102 8.58 -5.96 2.28
N VAL A 103 7.27 -6.06 2.17
CA VAL A 103 6.53 -5.80 0.94
C VAL A 103 5.65 -4.57 1.13
N VAL A 104 5.72 -3.64 0.19
CA VAL A 104 4.85 -2.46 0.14
C VAL A 104 3.85 -2.66 -0.98
N ALA A 105 2.57 -2.50 -0.70
CA ALA A 105 1.44 -2.67 -1.61
C ALA A 105 0.51 -1.47 -1.49
N PHE A 106 0.83 -0.38 -2.19
CA PHE A 106 0.06 0.86 -2.14
C PHE A 106 -0.81 1.01 -3.36
N ASP A 107 -2.13 1.08 -3.14
CA ASP A 107 -3.14 1.26 -4.19
C ASP A 107 -2.99 0.22 -5.32
N ILE A 108 -2.79 -1.05 -4.95
CA ILE A 108 -2.71 -2.18 -5.87
C ILE A 108 -3.70 -3.29 -5.52
N VAL A 109 -3.97 -3.52 -4.23
CA VAL A 109 -4.79 -4.65 -3.77
C VAL A 109 -6.23 -4.53 -4.27
N GLU A 110 -6.77 -3.32 -4.37
CA GLU A 110 -8.11 -3.01 -4.90
C GLU A 110 -8.29 -3.29 -6.39
N HIS A 111 -7.21 -3.44 -7.14
CA HIS A 111 -7.24 -3.72 -8.57
C HIS A 111 -7.36 -5.22 -8.89
N LEU A 112 -7.10 -6.08 -7.91
CA LEU A 112 -7.05 -7.52 -8.13
C LEU A 112 -8.41 -8.19 -7.92
N ASP A 113 -8.72 -9.16 -8.77
CA ASP A 113 -9.96 -9.95 -8.64
C ASP A 113 -9.90 -10.83 -7.38
N ASP A 114 -8.76 -11.49 -7.09
CA ASP A 114 -8.49 -12.27 -5.87
C ASP A 114 -7.37 -11.60 -5.04
N ASP A 115 -7.77 -10.64 -4.22
CA ASP A 115 -6.89 -9.91 -3.31
C ASP A 115 -6.28 -10.83 -2.23
N ALA A 116 -7.04 -11.82 -1.77
CA ALA A 116 -6.54 -12.79 -0.81
C ALA A 116 -5.45 -13.70 -1.40
N ALA A 117 -5.55 -14.08 -2.69
CA ALA A 117 -4.51 -14.85 -3.37
C ALA A 117 -3.20 -14.05 -3.48
N MET A 118 -3.29 -12.78 -3.89
CA MET A 118 -2.12 -11.89 -3.91
C MET A 118 -1.48 -11.78 -2.54
N LEU A 119 -2.25 -11.56 -1.50
CA LEU A 119 -1.73 -11.44 -0.14
C LEU A 119 -1.14 -12.77 0.37
N ARG A 120 -1.68 -13.93 0.00
CA ARG A 120 -1.03 -15.24 0.27
C ARG A 120 0.33 -15.35 -0.40
N ASP A 121 0.47 -14.85 -1.64
CA ASP A 121 1.76 -14.83 -2.34
C ASP A 121 2.74 -13.86 -1.68
N VAL A 122 2.27 -12.70 -1.21
CA VAL A 122 3.05 -11.80 -0.35
C VAL A 122 3.52 -12.50 0.93
N ALA A 123 2.64 -13.25 1.59
CA ALA A 123 3.01 -13.99 2.81
C ALA A 123 4.10 -15.05 2.53
N ARG A 124 4.05 -15.69 1.36
CA ARG A 124 5.03 -16.68 0.91
C ARG A 124 6.43 -16.09 0.76
N VAL A 125 6.56 -14.91 0.17
CA VAL A 125 7.87 -14.29 -0.09
C VAL A 125 8.46 -13.58 1.13
N LEU A 126 7.63 -13.27 2.14
CA LEU A 126 8.08 -12.64 3.38
C LEU A 126 8.78 -13.62 4.30
N ARG A 127 9.91 -13.21 4.85
CA ARG A 127 10.63 -13.94 5.91
C ARG A 127 9.82 -13.99 7.18
N PRO A 128 10.10 -14.95 8.08
CA PRO A 128 9.59 -14.91 9.46
C PRO A 128 9.95 -13.58 10.14
N GLY A 129 8.93 -12.82 10.54
CA GLY A 129 9.09 -11.46 11.08
C GLY A 129 9.09 -10.33 10.05
N GLY A 130 9.05 -10.67 8.77
CA GLY A 130 8.81 -9.71 7.70
C GLY A 130 7.39 -9.14 7.76
N ALA A 131 7.14 -8.04 7.08
CA ALA A 131 5.85 -7.36 7.11
C ALA A 131 5.36 -6.96 5.71
N VAL A 132 4.06 -6.80 5.58
CA VAL A 132 3.42 -6.09 4.47
C VAL A 132 2.89 -4.75 4.95
N ALA A 133 3.12 -3.69 4.16
CA ALA A 133 2.53 -2.38 4.35
C ALA A 133 1.54 -2.12 3.22
N ILE A 134 0.29 -1.88 3.57
CA ILE A 134 -0.83 -1.78 2.64
C ILE A 134 -1.49 -0.41 2.75
N HIS A 135 -1.76 0.22 1.62
CA HIS A 135 -2.65 1.36 1.49
C HIS A 135 -3.74 1.03 0.49
N VAL A 136 -5.00 1.27 0.85
CA VAL A 136 -6.16 1.00 -0.01
C VAL A 136 -7.24 2.06 0.16
N PRO A 137 -8.06 2.34 -0.88
CA PRO A 137 -9.20 3.23 -0.77
C PRO A 137 -10.27 2.65 0.15
N ALA A 138 -10.81 3.53 1.00
CA ALA A 138 -11.84 3.15 1.95
C ALA A 138 -13.25 3.53 1.47
N TRP A 139 -14.26 3.03 2.21
CA TRP A 139 -15.68 3.34 2.04
C TRP A 139 -16.25 2.90 0.68
N PRO A 140 -16.78 1.67 0.58
CA PRO A 140 -17.49 1.20 -0.62
C PRO A 140 -18.60 2.16 -1.07
N SER A 141 -19.24 2.88 -0.13
CA SER A 141 -20.26 3.89 -0.42
C SER A 141 -19.73 5.15 -1.13
N LEU A 142 -18.41 5.33 -1.17
CA LEU A 142 -17.75 6.42 -1.90
C LEU A 142 -17.32 6.02 -3.31
N TRP A 143 -17.74 4.85 -3.79
CA TRP A 143 -17.50 4.44 -5.17
C TRP A 143 -17.93 5.52 -6.15
N SER A 144 -17.12 5.79 -7.14
CA SER A 144 -17.33 6.86 -8.11
C SER A 144 -16.71 6.50 -9.46
N ARG A 145 -16.99 7.32 -10.49
CA ARG A 145 -16.37 7.18 -11.80
C ARG A 145 -14.83 7.20 -11.75
N HIS A 146 -14.25 7.87 -10.79
CA HIS A 146 -12.79 7.85 -10.58
C HIS A 146 -12.27 6.43 -10.30
N ASP A 147 -13.01 5.63 -9.52
CA ASP A 147 -12.66 4.22 -9.27
C ASP A 147 -12.75 3.38 -10.55
N GLU A 148 -13.74 3.66 -11.40
CA GLU A 148 -13.93 2.97 -12.68
C GLU A 148 -12.80 3.30 -13.66
N ILE A 149 -12.41 4.58 -13.77
CA ILE A 149 -11.29 5.03 -14.60
C ILE A 149 -9.98 4.37 -14.15
N LEU A 150 -9.74 4.30 -12.86
CA LEU A 150 -8.56 3.63 -12.29
C LEU A 150 -8.66 2.11 -12.33
N GLU A 151 -9.75 1.53 -12.87
CA GLU A 151 -9.98 0.08 -12.92
C GLU A 151 -9.98 -0.59 -11.54
N HIS A 152 -10.42 0.13 -10.49
CA HIS A 152 -10.62 -0.48 -9.19
C HIS A 152 -11.68 -1.60 -9.28
N ARG A 153 -11.52 -2.64 -8.50
CA ARG A 153 -12.52 -3.70 -8.31
C ARG A 153 -13.34 -3.46 -7.05
N ARG A 154 -12.76 -2.78 -6.06
CA ARG A 154 -13.38 -2.56 -4.75
C ARG A 154 -12.80 -1.39 -3.98
N ARG A 155 -13.52 -0.98 -2.95
CA ARG A 155 -13.05 -0.18 -1.84
C ARG A 155 -13.26 -0.96 -0.55
N TYR A 156 -12.46 -0.70 0.46
CA TYR A 156 -12.44 -1.49 1.68
C TYR A 156 -13.20 -0.83 2.83
N THR A 157 -13.85 -1.66 3.65
CA THR A 157 -14.15 -1.32 5.03
C THR A 157 -13.00 -1.81 5.93
N ARG A 158 -12.88 -1.27 7.14
CA ARG A 158 -11.91 -1.80 8.12
C ARG A 158 -12.08 -3.30 8.33
N ARG A 159 -13.33 -3.75 8.48
CA ARG A 159 -13.65 -5.16 8.66
C ARG A 159 -13.27 -5.99 7.44
N GLY A 160 -13.60 -5.54 6.24
CA GLY A 160 -13.27 -6.26 5.01
C GLY A 160 -11.76 -6.42 4.80
N LEU A 161 -10.96 -5.37 5.12
CA LEU A 161 -9.51 -5.48 5.04
C LEU A 161 -8.94 -6.46 6.08
N ILE A 162 -9.49 -6.46 7.31
CA ILE A 162 -9.12 -7.44 8.34
C ILE A 162 -9.43 -8.87 7.86
N GLU A 163 -10.63 -9.11 7.33
CA GLU A 163 -11.06 -10.42 6.85
C GLU A 163 -10.16 -10.95 5.72
N VAL A 164 -9.79 -10.09 4.76
CA VAL A 164 -8.88 -10.47 3.66
C VAL A 164 -7.47 -10.80 4.18
N LEU A 165 -6.92 -9.98 5.09
CA LEU A 165 -5.63 -10.24 5.72
C LEU A 165 -5.64 -11.55 6.54
N ASP A 166 -6.72 -11.79 7.26
CA ASP A 166 -6.91 -13.02 8.04
C ASP A 166 -6.95 -14.27 7.15
N GLN A 167 -7.71 -14.22 6.04
CA GLN A 167 -7.78 -15.29 5.04
C GLN A 167 -6.44 -15.56 4.35
N ALA A 168 -5.61 -14.52 4.20
CA ALA A 168 -4.27 -14.64 3.64
C ALA A 168 -3.21 -15.08 4.67
N GLY A 169 -3.60 -15.33 5.93
CA GLY A 169 -2.70 -15.82 6.98
C GLY A 169 -1.88 -14.73 7.64
N PHE A 170 -2.30 -13.47 7.58
CA PHE A 170 -1.63 -12.37 8.26
C PHE A 170 -2.19 -12.12 9.67
N GLN A 171 -1.31 -11.63 10.54
CA GLN A 171 -1.65 -11.00 11.80
C GLN A 171 -1.45 -9.50 11.67
N LEU A 172 -2.49 -8.75 12.00
CA LEU A 172 -2.48 -7.29 11.92
C LEU A 172 -1.63 -6.69 13.06
N GLU A 173 -0.71 -5.79 12.72
CA GLU A 173 0.06 -4.99 13.68
C GLU A 173 -0.52 -3.57 13.81
N TYR A 174 -0.93 -2.99 12.69
CA TYR A 174 -1.50 -1.66 12.64
C TYR A 174 -2.64 -1.62 11.62
N LEU A 175 -3.72 -0.93 11.97
CA LEU A 175 -4.80 -0.56 11.05
C LEU A 175 -5.33 0.82 11.45
N GLY A 176 -5.08 1.78 10.59
CA GLY A 176 -5.50 3.16 10.80
C GLY A 176 -6.19 3.76 9.58
N TRP A 177 -6.88 4.85 9.80
CA TRP A 177 -7.35 5.71 8.74
C TRP A 177 -6.22 6.58 8.21
N ALA A 178 -6.28 6.92 6.93
CA ALA A 178 -5.40 7.87 6.27
C ALA A 178 -6.21 8.90 5.49
N SER A 179 -5.62 10.05 5.22
CA SER A 179 -6.23 11.11 4.40
C SER A 179 -7.52 11.69 5.00
N ALA A 180 -7.52 11.95 6.31
CA ALA A 180 -8.66 12.54 7.01
C ALA A 180 -8.90 14.00 6.62
N SER A 181 -7.84 14.76 6.40
CA SER A 181 -7.89 16.19 6.04
C SER A 181 -8.70 16.49 4.78
N ILE A 182 -8.74 15.55 3.84
CA ILE A 182 -9.50 15.70 2.60
C ILE A 182 -10.86 15.02 2.65
N PHE A 183 -11.14 14.20 3.66
CA PHE A 183 -12.38 13.44 3.73
C PHE A 183 -13.61 14.34 3.68
N LEU A 184 -13.69 15.33 4.56
CA LEU A 184 -14.83 16.26 4.62
C LEU A 184 -14.93 17.15 3.37
N PRO A 185 -13.85 17.79 2.86
CA PRO A 185 -13.90 18.54 1.61
C PRO A 185 -14.35 17.69 0.42
N ALA A 186 -13.81 16.48 0.27
CA ALA A 186 -14.20 15.59 -0.83
C ALA A 186 -15.66 15.13 -0.73
N MET A 187 -16.14 14.81 0.48
CA MET A 187 -17.53 14.46 0.73
C MET A 187 -18.47 15.61 0.39
N LEU A 188 -18.14 16.81 0.84
CA LEU A 188 -18.95 18.02 0.57
C LEU A 188 -18.99 18.31 -0.95
N LEU A 189 -17.85 18.29 -1.61
CA LEU A 189 -17.76 18.51 -3.05
C LEU A 189 -18.59 17.49 -3.84
N ARG A 190 -18.48 16.21 -3.52
CA ARG A 190 -19.28 15.14 -4.14
C ARG A 190 -20.79 15.33 -3.90
N ARG A 191 -21.18 15.74 -2.67
CA ARG A 191 -22.59 16.02 -2.36
C ARG A 191 -23.12 17.21 -3.16
N VAL A 192 -22.36 18.29 -3.25
CA VAL A 192 -22.71 19.49 -4.03
C VAL A 192 -22.83 19.15 -5.51
N ARG A 193 -21.84 18.46 -6.09
CA ARG A 193 -21.87 18.04 -7.50
C ARG A 193 -23.12 17.18 -7.80
N ARG A 194 -23.44 16.22 -6.93
CA ARG A 194 -24.62 15.38 -7.09
C ARG A 194 -25.91 16.20 -7.05
N LEU A 195 -26.03 17.19 -6.17
CA LEU A 195 -27.21 18.06 -6.08
C LEU A 195 -27.35 19.00 -7.28
N LEU A 196 -26.25 19.40 -7.89
CA LEU A 196 -26.23 20.27 -9.06
C LEU A 196 -26.35 19.49 -10.39
N GLY A 197 -26.43 18.15 -10.37
CA GLY A 197 -26.42 17.32 -11.58
C GLY A 197 -25.14 17.44 -12.40
N ALA A 198 -24.07 18.00 -11.82
CA ALA A 198 -22.79 18.17 -12.46
C ALA A 198 -21.95 16.89 -12.32
N GLU A 199 -22.26 15.85 -13.10
CA GLU A 199 -21.37 14.71 -13.27
C GLU A 199 -20.18 15.20 -14.14
N SER A 200 -19.07 15.48 -13.47
CA SER A 200 -17.84 15.87 -14.16
C SER A 200 -17.24 14.63 -14.82
N GLU A 201 -17.01 14.71 -16.13
CA GLU A 201 -16.22 13.73 -16.88
C GLU A 201 -14.72 13.83 -16.57
N GLN A 202 -14.30 14.89 -15.89
CA GLN A 202 -12.92 15.13 -15.55
C GLN A 202 -12.48 14.25 -14.37
N GLN A 203 -11.34 13.62 -14.53
CA GLN A 203 -10.58 13.06 -13.43
C GLN A 203 -10.51 14.11 -12.31
N ASP A 204 -10.88 13.70 -11.08
CA ASP A 204 -10.64 14.54 -9.91
C ASP A 204 -9.12 14.58 -9.61
N GLU A 205 -8.31 14.92 -10.61
CA GLU A 205 -6.93 15.29 -10.39
C GLU A 205 -6.94 16.60 -9.62
N PHE A 206 -6.74 16.48 -8.30
CA PHE A 206 -6.54 17.63 -7.44
C PHE A 206 -5.18 18.27 -7.70
N SER A 207 -4.92 18.69 -8.96
CA SER A 207 -3.77 19.52 -9.27
C SER A 207 -3.98 20.88 -8.63
N LEU A 208 -3.29 21.10 -7.53
CA LEU A 208 -3.39 22.34 -6.75
C LEU A 208 -2.28 23.29 -7.16
N PRO A 209 -2.54 24.63 -7.18
CA PRO A 209 -1.48 25.62 -7.31
C PRO A 209 -0.35 25.37 -6.29
N GLY A 210 0.89 25.63 -6.67
CA GLY A 210 2.07 25.30 -5.87
C GLY A 210 2.02 25.71 -4.39
N PRO A 211 1.54 26.93 -4.03
CA PRO A 211 1.39 27.31 -2.61
C PRO A 211 0.37 26.44 -1.87
N LEU A 212 -0.76 26.13 -2.50
CA LEU A 212 -1.81 25.29 -1.89
C LEU A 212 -1.37 23.84 -1.77
N ASN A 213 -0.66 23.32 -2.78
CA ASN A 213 -0.06 21.99 -2.73
C ASN A 213 0.93 21.86 -1.55
N ARG A 214 1.76 22.89 -1.32
CA ARG A 214 2.68 22.90 -0.16
C ARG A 214 1.93 22.95 1.18
N LEU A 215 0.85 23.74 1.26
CA LEU A 215 0.01 23.79 2.46
C LEU A 215 -0.63 22.41 2.72
N MET A 216 -1.22 21.79 1.71
CA MET A 216 -1.82 20.46 1.84
C MET A 216 -0.80 19.41 2.26
N LEU A 217 0.41 19.45 1.71
CA LEU A 217 1.49 18.56 2.14
C LEU A 217 1.89 18.80 3.60
N ALA A 218 1.94 20.05 4.05
CA ALA A 218 2.20 20.37 5.46
C ALA A 218 1.10 19.83 6.39
N VAL A 219 -0.18 20.02 6.01
CA VAL A 219 -1.33 19.45 6.73
C VAL A 219 -1.21 17.92 6.79
N TYR A 220 -0.90 17.28 5.67
CA TYR A 220 -0.76 15.81 5.62
C TYR A 220 0.41 15.30 6.47
N ARG A 221 1.50 16.06 6.59
CA ARG A 221 2.61 15.73 7.50
C ARG A 221 2.17 15.72 8.96
N VAL A 222 1.39 16.72 9.38
CA VAL A 222 0.83 16.78 10.74
C VAL A 222 -0.16 15.64 10.94
N GLU A 223 -1.04 15.41 9.99
CA GLU A 223 -1.98 14.31 9.99
C GLU A 223 -1.27 12.96 10.13
N SER A 224 -0.18 12.74 9.37
CA SER A 224 0.61 11.52 9.43
C SER A 224 1.24 11.28 10.81
N GLU A 225 1.65 12.35 11.50
CA GLU A 225 2.17 12.27 12.86
C GLU A 225 1.08 11.83 13.85
N ILE A 226 -0.12 12.41 13.72
CA ILE A 226 -1.28 12.06 14.55
C ILE A 226 -1.71 10.61 14.26
N ALA A 227 -1.81 10.25 12.98
CA ALA A 227 -2.19 8.91 12.54
C ALA A 227 -1.25 7.83 13.11
N ALA A 228 0.06 8.08 13.08
CA ALA A 228 1.07 7.13 13.57
C ALA A 228 1.07 6.99 15.10
N ARG A 229 0.73 8.04 15.86
CA ARG A 229 0.80 8.03 17.34
C ARG A 229 -0.49 7.60 18.03
N ILE A 230 -1.61 8.12 17.58
CA ILE A 230 -2.92 7.93 18.26
C ILE A 230 -4.01 7.43 17.32
N GLY A 231 -3.72 7.33 16.02
CA GLY A 231 -4.73 7.00 15.01
C GLY A 231 -5.61 8.20 14.63
N LEU A 232 -6.36 8.01 13.56
CA LEU A 232 -7.37 8.97 13.10
C LEU A 232 -8.76 8.36 13.25
N PRO A 233 -9.80 9.16 13.54
CA PRO A 233 -11.17 8.66 13.72
C PRO A 233 -11.84 8.27 12.38
N PHE A 234 -11.41 8.85 11.27
CA PHE A 234 -11.89 8.60 9.90
C PHE A 234 -10.82 8.99 8.87
N GLY A 235 -11.04 8.64 7.60
CA GLY A 235 -10.18 9.03 6.48
C GLY A 235 -10.70 8.47 5.17
N MET A 236 -10.13 8.90 4.05
CA MET A 236 -10.49 8.43 2.69
C MET A 236 -9.90 7.05 2.37
N SER A 237 -8.86 6.67 3.08
CA SER A 237 -8.11 5.43 2.85
C SER A 237 -7.85 4.70 4.16
N LEU A 238 -7.46 3.44 4.04
CA LEU A 238 -6.95 2.61 5.13
C LEU A 238 -5.47 2.36 4.92
N ALA A 239 -4.69 2.45 6.00
CA ALA A 239 -3.30 2.05 6.07
C ALA A 239 -3.17 0.88 7.04
N ALA A 240 -2.51 -0.19 6.61
CA ALA A 240 -2.29 -1.36 7.43
C ALA A 240 -0.83 -1.82 7.39
N ILE A 241 -0.37 -2.39 8.52
CA ILE A 241 0.86 -3.17 8.60
C ILE A 241 0.49 -4.52 9.19
N ALA A 242 0.92 -5.59 8.54
CA ALA A 242 0.63 -6.94 8.97
C ALA A 242 1.84 -7.86 8.77
N THR A 243 1.95 -8.90 9.59
CA THR A 243 3.00 -9.93 9.52
C THR A 243 2.39 -11.30 9.26
N PRO A 244 3.04 -12.17 8.48
CA PRO A 244 2.57 -13.54 8.32
C PRO A 244 2.47 -14.25 9.69
N ARG A 245 1.36 -14.95 9.93
CA ARG A 245 1.23 -15.80 11.12
C ARG A 245 2.26 -16.91 11.05
N ARG A 246 2.99 -17.13 12.14
CA ARG A 246 3.86 -18.29 12.26
C ARG A 246 2.96 -19.53 12.26
N HIS A 247 3.10 -20.36 11.26
CA HIS A 247 2.61 -21.73 11.39
C HIS A 247 3.41 -22.35 12.54
N GLY A 248 2.74 -22.62 13.65
CA GLY A 248 3.35 -23.36 14.74
C GLY A 248 3.93 -24.65 14.14
N ARG A 249 5.22 -24.90 14.33
CA ARG A 249 5.76 -26.24 14.12
C ARG A 249 4.86 -27.15 14.97
N SER A 250 4.06 -27.97 14.32
CA SER A 250 3.32 -29.02 15.00
C SER A 250 4.36 -29.88 15.68
N ASN A 251 4.43 -29.80 17.00
CA ASN A 251 5.20 -30.70 17.83
C ASN A 251 4.50 -32.06 17.75
N THR A 252 4.66 -32.79 16.64
CA THR A 252 4.36 -34.20 16.52
C THR A 252 5.59 -35.00 16.97
N ASN A 253 5.95 -34.85 18.23
CA ASN A 253 6.75 -35.85 18.97
C ASN A 253 5.99 -36.18 20.23
N ILE A 254 4.89 -36.92 20.08
CA ILE A 254 4.36 -37.78 21.14
C ILE A 254 5.02 -39.13 20.87
N GLU A 255 6.18 -39.38 21.50
CA GLU A 255 6.68 -40.76 21.65
C GLU A 255 5.66 -41.55 22.44
N PRO A 256 5.26 -42.74 21.97
CA PRO A 256 4.40 -43.61 22.77
C PRO A 256 5.23 -44.19 23.94
N THR A 257 4.89 -43.79 25.16
CA THR A 257 5.41 -44.40 26.39
C THR A 257 5.12 -45.88 26.33
N ARG A 258 6.18 -46.69 26.20
CA ARG A 258 6.11 -48.16 26.36
C ARG A 258 5.69 -48.45 27.78
N ALA A 259 4.52 -49.01 27.96
CA ALA A 259 4.11 -49.66 29.17
C ALA A 259 4.94 -50.95 29.33
N THR A 260 5.88 -50.95 30.27
CA THR A 260 6.50 -52.17 30.78
C THR A 260 5.56 -52.76 31.84
N GLY A 261 4.94 -53.89 31.51
CA GLY A 261 4.23 -54.69 32.45
C GLY A 261 5.19 -55.48 33.34
N SER A 262 4.79 -55.71 34.54
CA SER A 262 5.12 -56.81 35.40
C SER A 262 3.88 -57.14 36.24
#